data_1b6e330fec707e750d685535208ddc80
#
_entry.id   1b6e330fec707e750d685535208ddc80
#
_cell.length_a   1.000
_cell.length_b   1.000
_cell.length_c   1.000
_cell.angle_alpha   90.00
_cell.angle_beta   90.00
_cell.angle_gamma   90.00
#
_symmetry.space_group_name_H-M   'P 1'
#
loop_
_entity.id
_entity.type
_entity.pdbx_description
1 polymer ?
#
loop_
_entity_poly.entity_id
_entity_poly.type
_entity_poly.pdbx_seq_one_letter_code
_entity_poly.pdbx_strand_id
1 'polypeptide(L)'
;MKQLVVERNNPVPVIWDTPIPQPGPNEVLIKNYYSVVSSGTELASIESANKTVTDKLQDSSNISKGLDLLKKEGLGAVIEAVFPKNVLPLQLGYSSCGEVIQAGKNVKDFHVGDKVVSNGSHAEYVAVNQNLCSRIPDDTSEKEAAFTVLGSIALHGLRLSDTTLGSKIVVIGLGIVGQLVCRLAEAQGCEVIGVDPDEKRTLDRNNFYTSIDDAINDKSINSENVDAVIITAASSSNEPIEVATRIARNKAKIVVVGDIPLNISRNDFYYKELELVVSKSYGPGRYDKQYEVLGNDYPIEHVRWTENRNFSAFLQLLQTNQISLSDMITEEIDFIDAPSIYEKFESDDKPLSIVLRYELTNEPKLDFEKTDISTPSSNGKIKLGIIGAGNFASTTILPILRDLKRECEVIGVASSGGLSAEV
;
A
#
# COMPACT_ATOMS: atom_id res chain seq x y z
N MET A 1 4.96 4.03 -20.92
CA MET A 1 5.61 4.15 -19.62
C MET A 1 5.98 2.77 -19.09
N LYS A 2 6.94 2.72 -18.18
CA LYS A 2 7.32 1.48 -17.51
C LYS A 2 6.58 1.35 -16.17
N GLN A 3 6.15 0.14 -15.84
CA GLN A 3 5.44 -0.19 -14.59
C GLN A 3 5.88 -1.54 -14.06
N LEU A 4 6.07 -1.66 -12.75
CA LEU A 4 6.42 -2.91 -12.08
C LEU A 4 5.16 -3.70 -11.75
N VAL A 5 5.10 -4.92 -12.24
CA VAL A 5 3.94 -5.81 -12.09
C VAL A 5 4.36 -7.23 -11.77
N VAL A 6 3.44 -8.01 -11.22
CA VAL A 6 3.56 -9.47 -11.04
C VAL A 6 2.52 -10.16 -11.91
N GLU A 7 2.98 -11.04 -12.77
CA GLU A 7 2.13 -11.88 -13.60
C GLU A 7 1.57 -13.04 -12.78
N ARG A 8 0.37 -13.47 -13.08
CA ARG A 8 -0.37 -14.45 -12.26
C ARG A 8 0.35 -15.79 -12.06
N ASN A 9 1.12 -16.25 -12.99
CA ASN A 9 1.78 -17.56 -12.93
C ASN A 9 3.31 -17.44 -12.80
N ASN A 10 3.79 -16.24 -12.58
CA ASN A 10 5.19 -15.94 -12.40
C ASN A 10 5.33 -15.04 -11.16
N PRO A 11 5.82 -15.56 -10.02
CA PRO A 11 5.96 -14.76 -8.79
C PRO A 11 7.03 -13.68 -8.89
N VAL A 12 7.83 -13.70 -9.93
CA VAL A 12 8.91 -12.73 -10.11
C VAL A 12 8.34 -11.44 -10.68
N PRO A 13 8.51 -10.30 -10.01
CA PRO A 13 8.14 -9.00 -10.56
C PRO A 13 8.88 -8.69 -11.87
N VAL A 14 8.18 -8.07 -12.80
CA VAL A 14 8.71 -7.69 -14.12
C VAL A 14 8.31 -6.26 -14.48
N ILE A 15 9.12 -5.61 -15.30
CA ILE A 15 8.79 -4.29 -15.87
C ILE A 15 7.99 -4.49 -17.16
N TRP A 16 6.79 -3.92 -17.19
CA TRP A 16 5.97 -3.84 -18.40
C TRP A 16 6.02 -2.44 -19.00
N ASP A 17 6.01 -2.39 -20.34
CA ASP A 17 5.74 -1.16 -21.09
C ASP A 17 4.21 -1.03 -21.24
N THR A 18 3.64 0.02 -20.68
CA THR A 18 2.21 0.29 -20.69
C THR A 18 1.93 1.72 -21.18
N PRO A 19 0.73 2.01 -21.72
CA PRO A 19 0.35 3.38 -22.01
C PRO A 19 0.37 4.26 -20.75
N ILE A 20 0.64 5.56 -20.92
CA ILE A 20 0.51 6.53 -19.81
C ILE A 20 -0.97 6.66 -19.46
N PRO A 21 -1.35 6.52 -18.16
CA PRO A 21 -2.73 6.64 -17.75
C PRO A 21 -3.27 8.05 -17.97
N GLN A 22 -4.57 8.15 -18.24
CA GLN A 22 -5.27 9.43 -18.32
C GLN A 22 -5.94 9.74 -16.99
N PRO A 23 -5.69 10.90 -16.38
CA PRO A 23 -6.33 11.25 -15.13
C PRO A 23 -7.85 11.45 -15.34
N GLY A 24 -8.61 10.80 -14.47
CA GLY A 24 -10.04 11.03 -14.35
C GLY A 24 -10.37 12.46 -13.86
N PRO A 25 -11.68 12.83 -13.80
CA PRO A 25 -12.07 14.18 -13.40
C PRO A 25 -11.54 14.65 -12.04
N ASN A 26 -11.34 13.74 -11.08
CA ASN A 26 -10.91 14.01 -9.72
C ASN A 26 -9.47 13.55 -9.44
N GLU A 27 -8.70 13.23 -10.49
CA GLU A 27 -7.37 12.65 -10.38
C GLU A 27 -6.31 13.64 -10.91
N VAL A 28 -5.09 13.44 -10.45
CA VAL A 28 -3.89 14.08 -10.99
C VAL A 28 -3.00 13.02 -11.64
N LEU A 29 -2.37 13.36 -12.75
CA LEU A 29 -1.30 12.55 -13.34
C LEU A 29 0.03 13.02 -12.77
N ILE A 30 0.74 12.10 -12.14
CA ILE A 30 2.01 12.36 -11.46
C ILE A 30 3.13 11.65 -12.22
N LYS A 31 4.21 12.36 -12.50
CA LYS A 31 5.50 11.83 -12.92
C LYS A 31 6.31 11.51 -11.67
N ASN A 32 6.55 10.24 -11.41
CA ASN A 32 7.24 9.81 -10.19
C ASN A 32 8.73 10.16 -10.21
N TYR A 33 9.25 10.56 -9.06
CA TYR A 33 10.68 10.76 -8.79
C TYR A 33 11.24 9.64 -7.93
N TYR A 34 10.51 9.27 -6.87
CA TYR A 34 10.87 8.19 -5.96
C TYR A 34 9.62 7.40 -5.54
N SER A 35 9.83 6.12 -5.24
CA SER A 35 8.86 5.29 -4.52
C SER A 35 9.56 4.35 -3.55
N VAL A 36 8.85 3.93 -2.51
CA VAL A 36 9.41 3.09 -1.45
C VAL A 36 8.87 1.69 -1.54
N VAL A 37 9.76 0.69 -1.59
CA VAL A 37 9.37 -0.71 -1.56
C VAL A 37 9.03 -1.13 -0.13
N SER A 38 7.80 -1.60 0.05
CA SER A 38 7.30 -2.13 1.32
C SER A 38 7.35 -3.65 1.33
N SER A 39 8.49 -4.22 1.75
CA SER A 39 8.75 -5.66 1.69
C SER A 39 7.62 -6.49 2.31
N GLY A 40 7.11 -6.11 3.49
CA GLY A 40 6.06 -6.87 4.18
C GLY A 40 4.76 -6.98 3.37
N THR A 41 4.23 -5.85 2.89
CA THR A 41 2.95 -5.82 2.15
C THR A 41 3.09 -6.37 0.74
N GLU A 42 4.19 -6.04 0.06
CA GLU A 42 4.36 -6.44 -1.34
C GLU A 42 4.66 -7.92 -1.47
N LEU A 43 5.53 -8.50 -0.63
CA LEU A 43 5.76 -9.94 -0.60
C LEU A 43 4.48 -10.72 -0.24
N ALA A 44 3.72 -10.28 0.77
CA ALA A 44 2.44 -10.89 1.10
C ALA A 44 1.44 -10.82 -0.07
N SER A 45 1.46 -9.73 -0.84
CA SER A 45 0.63 -9.56 -2.03
C SER A 45 1.05 -10.52 -3.16
N ILE A 46 2.36 -10.67 -3.38
CA ILE A 46 2.94 -11.62 -4.34
C ILE A 46 2.59 -13.06 -3.95
N GLU A 47 2.80 -13.45 -2.70
CA GLU A 47 2.42 -14.78 -2.19
C GLU A 47 0.92 -15.05 -2.35
N SER A 48 0.07 -14.08 -2.01
CA SER A 48 -1.38 -14.20 -2.17
C SER A 48 -1.81 -14.35 -3.63
N ALA A 49 -1.16 -13.65 -4.56
CA ALA A 49 -1.42 -13.77 -5.99
C ALA A 49 -1.03 -15.14 -6.55
N ASN A 50 -0.01 -15.77 -5.97
CA ASN A 50 0.54 -17.07 -6.39
C ASN A 50 -0.10 -18.28 -5.70
N LYS A 51 -0.89 -18.08 -4.61
CA LYS A 51 -1.60 -19.19 -3.97
C LYS A 51 -2.47 -19.93 -4.98
N THR A 52 -2.26 -21.23 -5.06
CA THR A 52 -3.07 -22.11 -5.93
C THR A 52 -4.53 -22.14 -5.46
N VAL A 53 -5.41 -22.57 -6.34
CA VAL A 53 -6.83 -22.74 -6.01
C VAL A 53 -7.03 -23.72 -4.86
N THR A 54 -6.20 -24.76 -4.78
CA THR A 54 -6.20 -25.73 -3.68
C THR A 54 -5.87 -25.08 -2.34
N ASP A 55 -4.89 -24.18 -2.30
CA ASP A 55 -4.51 -23.44 -1.10
C ASP A 55 -5.63 -22.47 -0.67
N LYS A 56 -6.27 -21.82 -1.65
CA LYS A 56 -7.42 -20.93 -1.39
C LYS A 56 -8.66 -21.66 -0.89
N LEU A 57 -8.85 -22.93 -1.27
CA LEU A 57 -9.97 -23.77 -0.82
C LEU A 57 -9.75 -24.38 0.56
N GLN A 58 -8.51 -24.44 1.07
CA GLN A 58 -8.21 -24.89 2.43
C GLN A 58 -8.55 -23.85 3.51
N ASP A 59 -8.68 -22.58 3.12
CA ASP A 59 -9.10 -21.53 4.03
C ASP A 59 -10.63 -21.59 4.25
N SER A 60 -11.03 -21.87 5.50
CA SER A 60 -12.44 -22.03 5.89
C SER A 60 -13.31 -20.81 5.59
N SER A 61 -12.72 -19.60 5.56
CA SER A 61 -13.40 -18.35 5.20
C SER A 61 -13.78 -18.31 3.72
N ASN A 62 -12.99 -18.91 2.85
CA ASN A 62 -13.24 -18.99 1.41
C ASN A 62 -14.27 -20.06 1.05
N ILE A 63 -14.34 -21.14 1.83
CA ILE A 63 -15.37 -22.19 1.65
C ILE A 63 -16.76 -21.63 1.89
N SER A 64 -16.95 -20.84 2.95
CA SER A 64 -18.24 -20.20 3.25
C SER A 64 -18.67 -19.22 2.16
N LYS A 65 -17.74 -18.39 1.67
CA LYS A 65 -17.97 -17.45 0.55
C LYS A 65 -18.28 -18.19 -0.75
N GLY A 66 -17.57 -19.27 -1.02
CA GLY A 66 -17.83 -20.13 -2.20
C GLY A 66 -19.22 -20.79 -2.16
N LEU A 67 -19.65 -21.27 -0.99
CA LEU A 67 -20.99 -21.83 -0.79
C LEU A 67 -22.10 -20.79 -0.92
N ASP A 68 -21.89 -19.57 -0.46
CA ASP A 68 -22.83 -18.46 -0.61
C ASP A 68 -22.94 -18.00 -2.07
N LEU A 69 -21.81 -17.96 -2.78
CA LEU A 69 -21.76 -17.65 -4.20
C LEU A 69 -22.49 -18.74 -5.03
N LEU A 70 -22.25 -20.01 -4.69
CA LEU A 70 -22.93 -21.15 -5.32
C LEU A 70 -24.45 -21.07 -5.18
N LYS A 71 -24.92 -20.68 -4.00
CA LYS A 71 -26.34 -20.54 -3.71
C LYS A 71 -26.99 -19.35 -4.43
N LYS A 72 -26.25 -18.24 -4.61
CA LYS A 72 -26.77 -17.01 -5.20
C LYS A 72 -26.64 -16.97 -6.70
N GLU A 73 -25.56 -17.44 -7.26
CA GLU A 73 -25.18 -17.22 -8.67
C GLU A 73 -24.88 -18.52 -9.44
N GLY A 74 -24.87 -19.67 -8.76
CA GLY A 74 -24.72 -20.99 -9.40
C GLY A 74 -23.26 -21.42 -9.59
N LEU A 75 -23.06 -22.65 -10.07
CA LEU A 75 -21.75 -23.30 -10.24
C LEU A 75 -20.82 -22.56 -11.20
N GLY A 76 -21.37 -21.92 -12.23
CA GLY A 76 -20.59 -21.13 -13.20
C GLY A 76 -19.86 -19.95 -12.55
N ALA A 77 -20.53 -19.20 -11.68
CA ALA A 77 -19.95 -18.08 -10.95
C ALA A 77 -18.86 -18.52 -9.97
N VAL A 78 -19.02 -19.69 -9.35
CA VAL A 78 -17.98 -20.27 -8.48
C VAL A 78 -16.75 -20.66 -9.29
N ILE A 79 -16.96 -21.32 -10.44
CA ILE A 79 -15.84 -21.68 -11.33
C ILE A 79 -15.11 -20.43 -11.83
N GLU A 80 -15.82 -19.37 -12.20
CA GLU A 80 -15.23 -18.12 -12.67
C GLU A 80 -14.53 -17.35 -11.55
N ALA A 81 -15.05 -17.38 -10.33
CA ALA A 81 -14.40 -16.81 -9.16
C ALA A 81 -13.12 -17.57 -8.73
N VAL A 82 -13.15 -18.90 -8.93
CA VAL A 82 -12.03 -19.81 -8.60
C VAL A 82 -10.99 -19.86 -9.71
N PHE A 83 -11.43 -19.80 -10.98
CA PHE A 83 -10.60 -19.87 -12.17
C PHE A 83 -10.84 -18.68 -13.13
N PRO A 84 -10.60 -17.44 -12.71
CA PRO A 84 -10.74 -16.31 -13.62
C PRO A 84 -9.70 -16.45 -14.74
N LYS A 85 -10.17 -16.53 -15.98
CA LYS A 85 -9.32 -16.82 -17.16
C LYS A 85 -8.38 -15.66 -17.52
N ASN A 86 -8.73 -14.42 -17.14
CA ASN A 86 -7.94 -13.22 -17.42
C ASN A 86 -7.90 -12.36 -16.15
N VAL A 87 -6.92 -12.55 -15.30
CA VAL A 87 -6.65 -11.65 -14.18
C VAL A 87 -5.56 -10.67 -14.61
N LEU A 88 -5.84 -9.39 -14.43
CA LEU A 88 -4.83 -8.35 -14.63
C LEU A 88 -3.60 -8.63 -13.76
N PRO A 89 -2.41 -8.31 -14.23
CA PRO A 89 -1.21 -8.37 -13.41
C PRO A 89 -1.39 -7.52 -12.14
N LEU A 90 -0.78 -8.00 -11.05
CA LEU A 90 -0.75 -7.25 -9.80
C LEU A 90 0.22 -6.08 -9.92
N GLN A 91 -0.25 -4.87 -9.72
CA GLN A 91 0.60 -3.70 -9.60
C GLN A 91 1.24 -3.67 -8.22
N LEU A 92 2.55 -3.42 -8.16
CA LEU A 92 3.30 -3.29 -6.91
C LEU A 92 3.49 -1.82 -6.54
N GLY A 93 3.71 -1.57 -5.24
CA GLY A 93 3.92 -0.24 -4.67
C GLY A 93 2.63 0.52 -4.36
N TYR A 94 2.75 1.39 -3.37
CA TYR A 94 1.66 2.27 -2.92
C TYR A 94 2.18 3.48 -2.11
N SER A 95 3.45 3.83 -2.25
CA SER A 95 4.05 4.98 -1.57
C SER A 95 5.08 5.63 -2.49
N SER A 96 4.75 6.77 -3.06
CA SER A 96 5.55 7.44 -4.06
C SER A 96 5.52 8.96 -3.92
N CYS A 97 6.45 9.64 -4.56
CA CYS A 97 6.45 11.08 -4.73
C CYS A 97 6.86 11.46 -6.16
N GLY A 98 6.42 12.63 -6.61
CA GLY A 98 6.70 13.11 -7.96
C GLY A 98 6.10 14.47 -8.22
N GLU A 99 5.96 14.81 -9.49
CA GLU A 99 5.45 16.10 -9.97
C GLU A 99 4.13 15.90 -10.71
N VAL A 100 3.17 16.76 -10.42
CA VAL A 100 1.91 16.81 -11.15
C VAL A 100 2.16 17.35 -12.57
N ILE A 101 1.85 16.55 -13.59
CA ILE A 101 2.01 16.93 -15.00
C ILE A 101 0.67 17.17 -15.70
N GLN A 102 -0.44 16.71 -15.10
CA GLN A 102 -1.80 17.00 -15.57
C GLN A 102 -2.79 16.90 -14.41
N ALA A 103 -3.83 17.73 -14.39
CA ALA A 103 -4.90 17.68 -13.41
C ALA A 103 -6.26 17.50 -14.08
N GLY A 104 -7.11 16.68 -13.47
CA GLY A 104 -8.49 16.47 -13.90
C GLY A 104 -9.36 17.72 -13.69
N LYS A 105 -10.46 17.81 -14.41
CA LYS A 105 -11.29 19.03 -14.45
C LYS A 105 -11.92 19.47 -13.11
N ASN A 106 -12.05 18.55 -12.17
CA ASN A 106 -12.63 18.83 -10.84
C ASN A 106 -11.54 19.07 -9.77
N VAL A 107 -10.27 18.86 -10.11
CA VAL A 107 -9.15 19.08 -9.20
C VAL A 107 -8.94 20.59 -9.03
N LYS A 108 -8.91 21.08 -7.81
CA LYS A 108 -8.77 22.51 -7.49
C LYS A 108 -7.47 22.83 -6.76
N ASP A 109 -6.98 21.89 -5.98
CA ASP A 109 -5.90 22.14 -5.03
C ASP A 109 -4.50 21.78 -5.60
N PHE A 110 -4.43 21.16 -6.79
CA PHE A 110 -3.17 20.76 -7.41
C PHE A 110 -3.03 21.37 -8.81
N HIS A 111 -1.82 21.85 -9.13
CA HIS A 111 -1.46 22.44 -10.39
C HIS A 111 -0.26 21.72 -11.01
N VAL A 112 -0.10 21.83 -12.32
CA VAL A 112 1.09 21.32 -13.02
C VAL A 112 2.34 21.98 -12.44
N GLY A 113 3.34 21.15 -12.13
CA GLY A 113 4.57 21.55 -11.45
C GLY A 113 4.57 21.40 -9.94
N ASP A 114 3.40 21.12 -9.30
CA ASP A 114 3.36 20.83 -7.86
C ASP A 114 4.08 19.51 -7.56
N LYS A 115 4.98 19.53 -6.58
CA LYS A 115 5.59 18.31 -6.03
C LYS A 115 4.67 17.70 -5.01
N VAL A 116 4.38 16.42 -5.17
CA VAL A 116 3.38 15.71 -4.36
C VAL A 116 3.84 14.33 -3.95
N VAL A 117 3.32 13.86 -2.82
CA VAL A 117 3.31 12.44 -2.44
C VAL A 117 1.99 11.82 -2.85
N SER A 118 1.98 10.53 -3.10
CA SER A 118 0.77 9.79 -3.44
C SER A 118 0.84 8.32 -3.05
N ASN A 119 -0.32 7.64 -3.09
CA ASN A 119 -0.39 6.20 -2.98
C ASN A 119 -0.20 5.48 -4.34
N GLY A 120 0.46 6.14 -5.28
CA GLY A 120 0.75 5.58 -6.60
C GLY A 120 1.64 4.34 -6.54
N SER A 121 1.45 3.44 -7.52
CA SER A 121 2.24 2.23 -7.69
C SER A 121 3.66 2.54 -8.19
N HIS A 122 4.52 1.51 -8.22
CA HIS A 122 5.83 1.58 -8.84
C HIS A 122 5.72 1.65 -10.37
N ALA A 123 5.60 2.87 -10.85
CA ALA A 123 5.48 3.19 -12.28
C ALA A 123 6.08 4.57 -12.56
N GLU A 124 6.49 4.83 -13.80
CA GLU A 124 6.99 6.16 -14.21
C GLU A 124 5.93 7.25 -14.07
N TYR A 125 4.67 6.90 -14.35
CA TYR A 125 3.52 7.80 -14.26
C TYR A 125 2.36 7.10 -13.56
N VAL A 126 1.65 7.85 -12.70
CA VAL A 126 0.47 7.34 -11.98
C VAL A 126 -0.66 8.35 -12.01
N ALA A 127 -1.87 7.89 -12.24
CA ALA A 127 -3.09 8.70 -12.09
C ALA A 127 -3.72 8.39 -10.74
N VAL A 128 -3.82 9.39 -9.86
CA VAL A 128 -4.22 9.23 -8.46
C VAL A 128 -5.26 10.26 -8.09
N ASN A 129 -6.27 9.86 -7.30
CA ASN A 129 -7.29 10.77 -6.81
C ASN A 129 -6.67 11.87 -5.93
N GLN A 130 -7.19 13.11 -6.04
CA GLN A 130 -6.69 14.26 -5.28
C GLN A 130 -6.67 14.02 -3.75
N ASN A 131 -7.61 13.25 -3.19
CA ASN A 131 -7.64 12.93 -1.76
C ASN A 131 -6.51 11.97 -1.32
N LEU A 132 -5.85 11.32 -2.26
CA LEU A 132 -4.73 10.41 -2.04
C LEU A 132 -3.38 11.04 -2.41
N CYS A 133 -3.35 12.35 -2.53
CA CYS A 133 -2.16 13.17 -2.80
C CYS A 133 -2.01 14.26 -1.74
N SER A 134 -0.76 14.65 -1.43
CA SER A 134 -0.47 15.82 -0.59
C SER A 134 0.76 16.52 -1.13
N ARG A 135 0.79 17.88 -1.08
CA ARG A 135 1.95 18.65 -1.51
C ARG A 135 3.13 18.41 -0.60
N ILE A 136 4.30 18.23 -1.20
CA ILE A 136 5.57 18.20 -0.47
C ILE A 136 5.91 19.65 -0.12
N PRO A 137 6.09 19.98 1.17
CA PRO A 137 6.53 21.31 1.57
C PRO A 137 7.93 21.64 1.00
N ASP A 138 8.18 22.92 0.75
CA ASP A 138 9.49 23.39 0.37
C ASP A 138 10.55 22.95 1.40
N ASP A 139 11.78 22.72 0.91
CA ASP A 139 12.92 22.25 1.72
C ASP A 139 12.78 20.86 2.34
N THR A 140 11.75 20.07 1.97
CA THR A 140 11.60 18.68 2.38
C THR A 140 12.27 17.75 1.37
N SER A 141 13.05 16.77 1.85
CA SER A 141 13.66 15.73 1.02
C SER A 141 12.60 14.90 0.30
N GLU A 142 12.63 14.88 -1.03
CA GLU A 142 11.70 14.08 -1.85
C GLU A 142 11.82 12.57 -1.55
N LYS A 143 13.05 12.09 -1.27
CA LYS A 143 13.28 10.70 -0.88
C LYS A 143 12.59 10.34 0.43
N GLU A 144 12.69 11.20 1.45
CA GLU A 144 12.02 11.00 2.73
C GLU A 144 10.50 11.20 2.58
N ALA A 145 10.07 12.16 1.76
CA ALA A 145 8.66 12.38 1.45
C ALA A 145 8.00 11.14 0.79
N ALA A 146 8.75 10.34 0.01
CA ALA A 146 8.24 9.11 -0.59
C ALA A 146 7.73 8.09 0.46
N PHE A 147 8.14 8.19 1.72
CA PHE A 147 7.65 7.34 2.82
C PHE A 147 6.29 7.77 3.39
N THR A 148 5.69 8.85 2.90
CA THR A 148 4.51 9.47 3.55
C THR A 148 3.33 8.52 3.72
N VAL A 149 3.05 7.65 2.76
CA VAL A 149 1.95 6.69 2.91
C VAL A 149 2.24 5.68 4.01
N LEU A 150 3.46 5.15 4.06
CA LEU A 150 3.92 4.26 5.15
C LEU A 150 3.93 4.99 6.49
N GLY A 151 4.40 6.24 6.50
CA GLY A 151 4.37 7.12 7.67
C GLY A 151 2.95 7.38 8.18
N SER A 152 2.00 7.47 7.26
CA SER A 152 0.58 7.68 7.63
C SER A 152 -0.07 6.42 8.19
N ILE A 153 0.36 5.23 7.77
CA ILE A 153 -0.02 3.96 8.41
C ILE A 153 0.48 3.95 9.86
N ALA A 154 1.74 4.29 10.06
CA ALA A 154 2.36 4.38 11.38
C ALA A 154 1.66 5.44 12.26
N LEU A 155 1.42 6.63 11.71
CA LEU A 155 0.75 7.73 12.40
C LEU A 155 -0.70 7.38 12.78
N HIS A 156 -1.43 6.69 11.91
CA HIS A 156 -2.78 6.22 12.22
C HIS A 156 -2.77 5.21 13.37
N GLY A 157 -1.86 4.23 13.33
CA GLY A 157 -1.66 3.28 14.43
C GLY A 157 -1.33 3.98 15.75
N LEU A 158 -0.41 4.96 15.73
CA LEU A 158 -0.07 5.75 16.90
C LEU A 158 -1.27 6.55 17.44
N ARG A 159 -2.09 7.17 16.56
CA ARG A 159 -3.30 7.90 16.98
C ARG A 159 -4.32 6.99 17.68
N LEU A 160 -4.46 5.75 17.23
CA LEU A 160 -5.36 4.77 17.84
C LEU A 160 -4.92 4.33 19.24
N SER A 161 -3.65 4.52 19.60
CA SER A 161 -3.13 4.19 20.93
C SER A 161 -3.57 5.20 22.02
N ASP A 162 -4.09 6.37 21.63
CA ASP A 162 -4.46 7.49 22.51
C ASP A 162 -3.35 7.92 23.48
N THR A 163 -2.10 7.68 23.12
CA THR A 163 -0.94 8.07 23.91
C THR A 163 -0.68 9.57 23.82
N THR A 164 -0.10 10.11 24.85
CA THR A 164 0.20 11.54 25.02
C THR A 164 1.63 11.75 25.48
N LEU A 165 2.04 13.01 25.64
CA LEU A 165 3.36 13.37 26.15
C LEU A 165 3.68 12.61 27.46
N GLY A 166 4.85 11.94 27.49
CA GLY A 166 5.32 11.16 28.62
C GLY A 166 4.76 9.75 28.71
N SER A 167 3.88 9.32 27.80
CA SER A 167 3.43 7.92 27.74
C SER A 167 4.60 7.00 27.37
N LYS A 168 4.61 5.79 27.94
CA LYS A 168 5.55 4.72 27.58
C LYS A 168 4.90 3.76 26.59
N ILE A 169 5.52 3.60 25.44
CA ILE A 169 5.04 2.77 24.32
C ILE A 169 6.04 1.66 24.03
N VAL A 170 5.54 0.45 23.84
CA VAL A 170 6.32 -0.66 23.29
C VAL A 170 5.87 -0.93 21.86
N VAL A 171 6.83 -0.99 20.93
CA VAL A 171 6.61 -1.32 19.53
C VAL A 171 7.17 -2.71 19.26
N ILE A 172 6.31 -3.64 18.86
CA ILE A 172 6.68 -5.02 18.51
C ILE A 172 6.75 -5.17 16.99
N GLY A 173 7.95 -5.43 16.48
CA GLY A 173 8.29 -5.42 15.06
C GLY A 173 8.91 -4.09 14.63
N LEU A 174 10.19 -4.11 14.25
CA LEU A 174 10.96 -2.92 13.86
C LEU A 174 11.27 -2.88 12.35
N GLY A 175 10.34 -3.38 11.53
CA GLY A 175 10.33 -3.13 10.09
C GLY A 175 10.06 -1.64 9.78
N ILE A 176 9.87 -1.27 8.51
CA ILE A 176 9.66 0.12 8.10
C ILE A 176 8.58 0.81 8.95
N VAL A 177 7.40 0.19 9.07
CA VAL A 177 6.27 0.78 9.81
C VAL A 177 6.59 0.91 11.30
N GLY A 178 7.24 -0.10 11.91
CA GLY A 178 7.64 -0.03 13.32
C GLY A 178 8.65 1.07 13.60
N GLN A 179 9.64 1.22 12.75
CA GLN A 179 10.62 2.31 12.81
C GLN A 179 9.95 3.69 12.71
N LEU A 180 8.96 3.81 11.82
CA LEU A 180 8.17 5.04 11.68
C LEU A 180 7.31 5.32 12.92
N VAL A 181 6.66 4.29 13.50
CA VAL A 181 5.92 4.43 14.77
C VAL A 181 6.82 4.94 15.87
N CYS A 182 8.03 4.36 16.02
CA CYS A 182 8.99 4.78 17.04
C CYS A 182 9.35 6.26 16.90
N ARG A 183 9.73 6.73 15.69
CA ARG A 183 10.09 8.14 15.45
C ARG A 183 8.91 9.09 15.69
N LEU A 184 7.72 8.72 15.26
CA LEU A 184 6.51 9.53 15.47
C LEU A 184 6.14 9.63 16.96
N ALA A 185 6.26 8.54 17.70
CA ALA A 185 5.99 8.52 19.13
C ALA A 185 7.04 9.33 19.92
N GLU A 186 8.32 9.25 19.55
CA GLU A 186 9.38 10.09 20.11
C GLU A 186 9.15 11.57 19.82
N ALA A 187 8.77 11.92 18.59
CA ALA A 187 8.42 13.30 18.22
C ALA A 187 7.19 13.81 18.99
N GLN A 188 6.28 12.92 19.40
CA GLN A 188 5.16 13.24 20.29
C GLN A 188 5.59 13.40 21.76
N GLY A 189 6.84 13.04 22.11
CA GLY A 189 7.36 13.10 23.47
C GLY A 189 7.04 11.88 24.32
N CYS A 190 6.83 10.72 23.70
CA CYS A 190 6.67 9.44 24.39
C CYS A 190 8.02 8.81 24.68
N GLU A 191 8.09 7.99 25.73
CA GLU A 191 9.17 7.05 25.97
C GLU A 191 8.90 5.79 25.12
N VAL A 192 9.82 5.47 24.20
CA VAL A 192 9.60 4.41 23.22
C VAL A 192 10.58 3.26 23.46
N ILE A 193 10.08 2.03 23.42
CA ILE A 193 10.87 0.80 23.47
C ILE A 193 10.52 -0.01 22.23
N GLY A 194 11.52 -0.40 21.46
CA GLY A 194 11.36 -1.24 20.26
C GLY A 194 11.82 -2.66 20.51
N VAL A 195 11.11 -3.64 19.94
CA VAL A 195 11.47 -5.05 20.03
C VAL A 195 11.34 -5.73 18.67
N ASP A 196 12.43 -6.36 18.20
CA ASP A 196 12.44 -7.16 16.99
C ASP A 196 13.49 -8.28 17.11
N PRO A 197 13.18 -9.54 16.78
CA PRO A 197 14.15 -10.63 16.86
C PRO A 197 15.34 -10.48 15.91
N ASP A 198 15.23 -9.67 14.87
CA ASP A 198 16.33 -9.33 13.97
C ASP A 198 17.14 -8.17 14.55
N GLU A 199 18.35 -8.47 15.06
CA GLU A 199 19.25 -7.47 15.65
C GLU A 199 19.55 -6.29 14.70
N LYS A 200 19.61 -6.52 13.39
CA LYS A 200 19.82 -5.46 12.39
C LYS A 200 18.70 -4.40 12.42
N ARG A 201 17.50 -4.77 12.86
CA ARG A 201 16.36 -3.86 12.99
C ARG A 201 16.45 -2.95 14.20
N THR A 202 17.33 -3.25 15.16
CA THR A 202 17.51 -2.39 16.35
C THR A 202 18.26 -1.10 16.02
N LEU A 203 18.94 -1.03 14.88
CA LEU A 203 19.71 0.13 14.42
C LEU A 203 20.69 0.67 15.51
N ASP A 204 21.27 -0.22 16.31
CA ASP A 204 22.18 0.08 17.42
C ASP A 204 21.62 1.09 18.45
N ARG A 205 20.29 1.16 18.59
CA ARG A 205 19.63 2.05 19.54
C ARG A 205 19.51 1.41 20.91
N ASN A 206 19.89 2.13 21.96
CA ASN A 206 19.93 1.63 23.34
C ASN A 206 18.57 1.24 23.92
N ASN A 207 17.47 1.74 23.35
CA ASN A 207 16.10 1.46 23.76
C ASN A 207 15.41 0.40 22.87
N PHE A 208 16.19 -0.27 21.99
CA PHE A 208 15.70 -1.34 21.15
C PHE A 208 16.34 -2.65 21.55
N TYR A 209 15.56 -3.72 21.56
CA TYR A 209 15.93 -5.04 22.09
C TYR A 209 15.60 -6.14 21.09
N THR A 210 16.34 -7.22 21.15
CA THR A 210 16.06 -8.43 20.33
C THR A 210 14.95 -9.30 20.92
N SER A 211 14.68 -9.15 22.21
CA SER A 211 13.56 -9.82 22.87
C SER A 211 12.91 -8.95 23.94
N ILE A 212 11.67 -9.26 24.27
CA ILE A 212 10.96 -8.56 25.35
C ILE A 212 11.57 -8.86 26.70
N ASP A 213 12.14 -10.04 26.88
CA ASP A 213 12.73 -10.45 28.14
C ASP A 213 14.05 -9.68 28.42
N ASP A 214 14.79 -9.30 27.38
CA ASP A 214 15.95 -8.40 27.52
C ASP A 214 15.52 -7.01 28.00
N ALA A 215 14.45 -6.46 27.44
CA ALA A 215 13.91 -5.18 27.87
C ALA A 215 13.37 -5.22 29.31
N ILE A 216 12.83 -6.33 29.75
CA ILE A 216 12.39 -6.56 31.15
C ILE A 216 13.60 -6.67 32.08
N ASN A 217 14.62 -7.43 31.69
CA ASN A 217 15.85 -7.62 32.47
C ASN A 217 16.62 -6.30 32.65
N ASP A 218 16.61 -5.48 31.66
CA ASP A 218 17.18 -4.11 31.68
C ASP A 218 16.31 -3.10 32.46
N LYS A 219 15.17 -3.54 32.99
CA LYS A 219 14.18 -2.72 33.71
C LYS A 219 13.56 -1.58 32.91
N SER A 220 13.72 -1.59 31.61
CA SER A 220 13.07 -0.63 30.70
C SER A 220 11.55 -0.85 30.62
N ILE A 221 11.12 -2.09 30.80
CA ILE A 221 9.70 -2.50 30.83
C ILE A 221 9.38 -3.16 32.17
N ASN A 222 8.23 -2.80 32.73
CA ASN A 222 7.52 -3.60 33.72
C ASN A 222 6.01 -3.52 33.42
N SER A 223 5.25 -4.49 33.95
CA SER A 223 3.80 -4.60 33.67
C SER A 223 2.95 -3.46 34.26
N GLU A 224 3.56 -2.48 34.91
CA GLU A 224 2.87 -1.35 35.55
C GLU A 224 3.06 -0.04 34.80
N ASN A 225 4.02 0.01 33.84
CA ASN A 225 4.41 1.29 33.21
C ASN A 225 4.23 1.36 31.68
N VAL A 226 3.73 0.33 31.01
CA VAL A 226 3.51 0.35 29.56
C VAL A 226 2.10 0.83 29.27
N ASP A 227 1.97 2.04 28.74
CA ASP A 227 0.68 2.69 28.44
C ASP A 227 0.03 2.15 27.19
N ALA A 228 0.83 1.81 26.17
CA ALA A 228 0.34 1.19 24.95
C ALA A 228 1.36 0.22 24.35
N VAL A 229 0.86 -0.79 23.67
CA VAL A 229 1.66 -1.69 22.83
C VAL A 229 1.18 -1.58 21.39
N ILE A 230 2.08 -1.27 20.46
CA ILE A 230 1.77 -1.17 19.03
C ILE A 230 2.47 -2.32 18.31
N ILE A 231 1.69 -3.22 17.72
CA ILE A 231 2.19 -4.40 17.03
C ILE A 231 2.24 -4.10 15.54
N THR A 232 3.43 -3.99 14.98
CA THR A 232 3.71 -3.75 13.56
C THR A 232 4.33 -4.96 12.87
N ALA A 233 4.55 -6.04 13.64
CA ALA A 233 5.06 -7.30 13.11
C ALA A 233 4.04 -8.01 12.20
N ALA A 234 4.55 -8.72 11.20
CA ALA A 234 3.81 -9.74 10.47
C ALA A 234 4.30 -11.12 10.94
N SER A 235 3.39 -11.96 11.43
CA SER A 235 3.73 -13.27 11.98
C SER A 235 2.55 -14.23 11.88
N SER A 236 2.84 -15.49 11.63
CA SER A 236 1.84 -16.59 11.76
C SER A 236 1.63 -17.04 13.21
N SER A 237 2.48 -16.58 14.15
CA SER A 237 2.41 -16.86 15.57
C SER A 237 1.49 -15.90 16.31
N ASN A 238 0.83 -16.39 17.36
CA ASN A 238 0.04 -15.59 18.28
C ASN A 238 0.90 -14.88 19.35
N GLU A 239 2.21 -15.15 19.39
CA GLU A 239 3.15 -14.63 20.38
C GLU A 239 3.12 -13.10 20.52
N PRO A 240 3.09 -12.26 19.44
CA PRO A 240 3.09 -10.82 19.60
C PRO A 240 1.92 -10.28 20.45
N ILE A 241 0.71 -10.84 20.31
CA ILE A 241 -0.44 -10.41 21.10
C ILE A 241 -0.36 -10.95 22.54
N GLU A 242 0.15 -12.15 22.76
CA GLU A 242 0.37 -12.72 24.09
C GLU A 242 1.40 -11.93 24.88
N VAL A 243 2.51 -11.54 24.23
CA VAL A 243 3.52 -10.66 24.80
C VAL A 243 2.91 -9.30 25.15
N ALA A 244 2.15 -8.71 24.23
CA ALA A 244 1.51 -7.42 24.45
C ALA A 244 0.60 -7.41 25.68
N THR A 245 -0.23 -8.45 25.88
CA THR A 245 -1.09 -8.58 27.07
C THR A 245 -0.29 -8.74 28.35
N ARG A 246 0.85 -9.41 28.31
CA ARG A 246 1.73 -9.65 29.45
C ARG A 246 2.35 -8.35 29.96
N ILE A 247 2.87 -7.50 29.07
CA ILE A 247 3.63 -6.28 29.42
C ILE A 247 2.76 -5.04 29.61
N ALA A 248 1.58 -4.98 29.00
CA ALA A 248 0.67 -3.86 29.10
C ALA A 248 0.20 -3.65 30.55
N ARG A 249 0.17 -2.38 31.02
CA ARG A 249 -0.42 -2.04 32.33
C ARG A 249 -1.95 -2.22 32.31
N ASN A 250 -2.57 -2.07 33.47
CA ASN A 250 -4.03 -2.03 33.56
C ASN A 250 -4.58 -0.87 32.69
N LYS A 251 -5.64 -1.13 31.93
CA LYS A 251 -6.32 -0.17 31.01
C LYS A 251 -5.43 0.35 29.87
N ALA A 252 -4.36 -0.37 29.56
CA ALA A 252 -3.54 -0.04 28.39
C ALA A 252 -4.24 -0.41 27.10
N LYS A 253 -3.80 0.24 26.00
CA LYS A 253 -4.24 -0.08 24.64
C LYS A 253 -3.24 -0.96 23.91
N ILE A 254 -3.76 -1.93 23.18
CA ILE A 254 -3.00 -2.75 22.25
C ILE A 254 -3.50 -2.42 20.84
N VAL A 255 -2.63 -1.88 20.00
CA VAL A 255 -2.96 -1.51 18.62
C VAL A 255 -2.27 -2.46 17.67
N VAL A 256 -3.03 -3.15 16.83
CA VAL A 256 -2.51 -4.05 15.81
C VAL A 256 -2.51 -3.35 14.45
N VAL A 257 -1.32 -3.08 13.95
CA VAL A 257 -1.07 -2.47 12.64
C VAL A 257 -0.60 -3.52 11.64
N GLY A 258 0.22 -4.46 12.11
CA GLY A 258 0.74 -5.58 11.32
C GLY A 258 -0.28 -6.70 11.11
N ASP A 259 0.17 -7.76 10.47
CA ASP A 259 -0.67 -8.95 10.19
C ASP A 259 -0.28 -10.10 11.13
N ILE A 260 -1.10 -10.32 12.14
CA ILE A 260 -0.92 -11.38 13.15
C ILE A 260 -2.25 -12.10 13.43
N PRO A 261 -2.23 -13.36 13.87
CA PRO A 261 -3.41 -14.01 14.43
C PRO A 261 -3.93 -13.29 15.67
N LEU A 262 -5.25 -13.23 15.82
CA LEU A 262 -5.91 -12.63 16.98
C LEU A 262 -6.64 -13.70 17.80
N ASN A 263 -5.94 -14.78 18.19
CA ASN A 263 -6.47 -15.78 19.09
C ASN A 263 -6.27 -15.31 20.53
N ILE A 264 -7.22 -14.52 21.02
CA ILE A 264 -7.15 -13.86 22.33
C ILE A 264 -7.96 -14.63 23.40
N SER A 265 -7.38 -14.71 24.60
CA SER A 265 -8.07 -15.20 25.78
C SER A 265 -8.82 -14.06 26.45
N ARG A 266 -10.11 -14.28 26.76
CA ARG A 266 -10.89 -13.29 27.53
C ARG A 266 -10.21 -12.92 28.85
N ASN A 267 -9.57 -13.88 29.52
CA ASN A 267 -8.96 -13.63 30.82
C ASN A 267 -7.80 -12.65 30.77
N ASP A 268 -6.97 -12.72 29.72
CA ASP A 268 -5.81 -11.83 29.56
C ASP A 268 -6.23 -10.36 29.43
N PHE A 269 -7.39 -10.11 28.83
CA PHE A 269 -7.98 -8.77 28.72
C PHE A 269 -8.78 -8.38 29.95
N TYR A 270 -9.54 -9.30 30.52
CA TYR A 270 -10.47 -9.03 31.61
C TYR A 270 -9.80 -8.50 32.88
N TYR A 271 -8.72 -9.16 33.32
CA TYR A 271 -8.06 -8.78 34.58
C TYR A 271 -7.40 -7.40 34.54
N LYS A 272 -6.97 -6.98 33.35
CA LYS A 272 -6.31 -5.67 33.14
C LYS A 272 -7.22 -4.64 32.48
N GLU A 273 -8.46 -4.98 32.13
CA GLU A 273 -9.36 -4.12 31.34
C GLU A 273 -8.67 -3.55 30.09
N LEU A 274 -7.95 -4.41 29.33
CA LEU A 274 -7.22 -3.99 28.14
C LEU A 274 -8.17 -3.66 26.99
N GLU A 275 -7.79 -2.69 26.18
CA GLU A 275 -8.45 -2.37 24.92
C GLU A 275 -7.62 -2.91 23.74
N LEU A 276 -8.28 -3.57 22.76
CA LEU A 276 -7.67 -4.01 21.51
C LEU A 276 -8.27 -3.24 20.35
N VAL A 277 -7.41 -2.65 19.54
CA VAL A 277 -7.80 -1.91 18.33
C VAL A 277 -7.01 -2.39 17.13
N VAL A 278 -7.70 -2.70 16.03
CA VAL A 278 -7.06 -3.03 14.75
C VAL A 278 -6.99 -1.79 13.88
N SER A 279 -5.80 -1.39 13.48
CA SER A 279 -5.56 -0.22 12.64
C SER A 279 -5.90 -0.52 11.19
N LYS A 280 -6.67 0.36 10.54
CA LYS A 280 -7.04 0.21 9.14
C LYS A 280 -6.18 1.10 8.25
N SER A 281 -5.06 0.55 7.75
CA SER A 281 -4.18 1.23 6.78
C SER A 281 -3.80 2.65 7.24
N TYR A 282 -3.89 3.67 6.38
CA TYR A 282 -3.53 5.06 6.69
C TYR A 282 -4.70 5.93 7.17
N GLY A 283 -5.82 5.30 7.58
CA GLY A 283 -6.86 5.95 8.35
C GLY A 283 -8.21 6.10 7.65
N PRO A 284 -9.09 6.95 8.20
CA PRO A 284 -10.43 7.20 7.67
C PRO A 284 -10.40 7.72 6.23
N GLY A 285 -11.25 7.18 5.39
CA GLY A 285 -11.28 7.35 3.94
C GLY A 285 -10.93 6.07 3.19
N ARG A 286 -10.11 5.22 3.80
CA ARG A 286 -9.61 3.99 3.18
C ARG A 286 -10.72 3.02 2.83
N TYR A 287 -10.77 2.63 1.53
CA TYR A 287 -11.79 1.80 0.90
C TYR A 287 -13.19 2.45 0.82
N ASP A 288 -13.31 3.75 1.09
CA ASP A 288 -14.52 4.49 0.82
C ASP A 288 -14.49 5.08 -0.60
N LYS A 289 -15.37 4.57 -1.47
CA LYS A 289 -15.45 5.05 -2.86
C LYS A 289 -15.82 6.54 -2.95
N GLN A 290 -16.57 7.09 -1.99
CA GLN A 290 -16.88 8.51 -1.97
C GLN A 290 -15.62 9.34 -1.79
N TYR A 291 -14.71 8.87 -0.94
CA TYR A 291 -13.45 9.55 -0.65
C TYR A 291 -12.38 9.27 -1.70
N GLU A 292 -12.06 7.99 -1.94
CA GLU A 292 -10.93 7.57 -2.80
C GLU A 292 -11.19 7.69 -4.31
N VAL A 293 -12.47 7.65 -4.76
CA VAL A 293 -12.81 7.67 -6.19
C VAL A 293 -13.53 8.96 -6.58
N LEU A 294 -14.55 9.35 -5.81
CA LEU A 294 -15.35 10.52 -6.13
C LEU A 294 -14.74 11.83 -5.60
N GLY A 295 -13.70 11.76 -4.78
CA GLY A 295 -12.98 12.93 -4.28
C GLY A 295 -13.75 13.74 -3.22
N ASN A 296 -14.77 13.15 -2.58
CA ASN A 296 -15.53 13.81 -1.54
C ASN A 296 -14.82 13.64 -0.19
N ASP A 297 -14.36 14.74 0.39
CA ASP A 297 -13.73 14.71 1.73
C ASP A 297 -14.79 14.72 2.84
N TYR A 298 -14.42 14.19 4.01
CA TYR A 298 -15.23 14.26 5.22
C TYR A 298 -15.16 15.64 5.85
N PRO A 299 -16.28 16.16 6.45
CA PRO A 299 -16.22 17.36 7.26
C PRO A 299 -15.18 17.21 8.37
N ILE A 300 -14.26 18.19 8.46
CA ILE A 300 -13.13 18.14 9.40
C ILE A 300 -13.57 18.08 10.87
N GLU A 301 -14.70 18.65 11.17
CA GLU A 301 -15.32 18.65 12.51
C GLU A 301 -15.79 17.26 12.97
N HIS A 302 -16.04 16.33 12.01
CA HIS A 302 -16.50 14.98 12.30
C HIS A 302 -15.40 13.95 12.13
N VAL A 303 -14.49 14.15 11.15
CA VAL A 303 -13.36 13.25 10.88
C VAL A 303 -12.09 14.08 10.81
N ARG A 304 -11.41 14.26 11.95
CA ARG A 304 -10.21 15.12 12.02
C ARG A 304 -9.06 14.57 11.20
N TRP A 305 -8.83 13.25 11.22
CA TRP A 305 -7.66 12.60 10.64
C TRP A 305 -8.05 11.62 9.54
N THR A 306 -8.27 12.16 8.32
CA THR A 306 -8.41 11.35 7.11
C THR A 306 -7.04 10.94 6.58
N GLU A 307 -7.01 10.07 5.59
CA GLU A 307 -5.81 9.67 4.86
C GLU A 307 -4.96 10.89 4.44
N ASN A 308 -5.56 11.82 3.72
CA ASN A 308 -4.89 13.03 3.24
C ASN A 308 -4.33 13.88 4.39
N ARG A 309 -5.11 14.06 5.46
CA ARG A 309 -4.67 14.85 6.62
C ARG A 309 -3.55 14.17 7.39
N ASN A 310 -3.50 12.82 7.36
CA ASN A 310 -2.35 12.07 7.88
C ASN A 310 -1.11 12.27 7.00
N PHE A 311 -1.25 12.30 5.66
CA PHE A 311 -0.14 12.64 4.74
C PHE A 311 0.42 14.02 5.07
N SER A 312 -0.43 15.03 5.15
CA SER A 312 -0.01 16.41 5.45
C SER A 312 0.65 16.53 6.83
N ALA A 313 0.14 15.81 7.85
CA ALA A 313 0.72 15.82 9.18
C ALA A 313 2.11 15.17 9.22
N PHE A 314 2.30 14.07 8.50
CA PHE A 314 3.60 13.41 8.39
C PHE A 314 4.63 14.29 7.67
N LEU A 315 4.24 14.90 6.54
CA LEU A 315 5.09 15.82 5.79
C LEU A 315 5.50 17.04 6.62
N GLN A 316 4.61 17.55 7.47
CA GLN A 316 4.93 18.65 8.38
C GLN A 316 6.04 18.27 9.38
N LEU A 317 6.05 17.03 9.88
CA LEU A 317 7.10 16.56 10.81
C LEU A 317 8.45 16.45 10.10
N LEU A 318 8.47 16.03 8.83
CA LEU A 318 9.68 16.05 8.00
C LEU A 318 10.18 17.47 7.76
N GLN A 319 9.30 18.39 7.33
CA GLN A 319 9.62 19.79 7.07
C GLN A 319 10.23 20.49 8.29
N THR A 320 9.67 20.22 9.47
CA THR A 320 10.14 20.84 10.72
C THR A 320 11.31 20.10 11.37
N ASN A 321 11.87 19.09 10.68
CA ASN A 321 12.96 18.23 11.17
C ASN A 321 12.68 17.60 12.55
N GLN A 322 11.41 17.37 12.88
CA GLN A 322 11.04 16.63 14.09
C GLN A 322 11.27 15.13 13.93
N ILE A 323 11.23 14.64 12.70
CA ILE A 323 11.67 13.31 12.31
C ILE A 323 12.63 13.39 11.14
N SER A 324 13.54 12.42 11.02
CA SER A 324 14.39 12.17 9.85
C SER A 324 14.36 10.69 9.52
N LEU A 325 14.43 10.37 8.23
CA LEU A 325 14.38 9.00 7.72
C LEU A 325 15.64 8.60 6.98
N SER A 326 16.67 9.44 6.98
CA SER A 326 17.90 9.21 6.21
C SER A 326 18.61 7.91 6.59
N ASP A 327 18.58 7.53 7.87
CA ASP A 327 19.12 6.27 8.40
C ASP A 327 18.25 5.04 8.11
N MET A 328 17.02 5.24 7.69
CA MET A 328 16.12 4.16 7.28
C MET A 328 16.32 3.74 5.82
N ILE A 329 16.85 4.60 4.96
CA ILE A 329 17.08 4.32 3.54
C ILE A 329 18.31 3.43 3.43
N THR A 330 18.09 2.12 3.31
CA THR A 330 19.19 1.15 3.23
C THR A 330 19.83 1.15 1.85
N GLU A 331 19.02 1.21 0.80
CA GLU A 331 19.48 1.22 -0.59
C GLU A 331 18.63 2.18 -1.44
N GLU A 332 19.29 2.77 -2.44
CA GLU A 332 18.64 3.50 -3.54
C GLU A 332 18.98 2.79 -4.85
N ILE A 333 17.98 2.44 -5.63
CA ILE A 333 18.13 1.64 -6.85
C ILE A 333 17.35 2.30 -7.98
N ASP A 334 17.86 2.24 -9.20
CA ASP A 334 17.14 2.71 -10.36
C ASP A 334 15.92 1.85 -10.62
N PHE A 335 14.80 2.46 -10.95
CA PHE A 335 13.52 1.78 -11.14
C PHE A 335 13.60 0.62 -12.15
N ILE A 336 14.45 0.75 -13.16
CA ILE A 336 14.62 -0.30 -14.18
C ILE A 336 15.16 -1.61 -13.59
N ASP A 337 15.91 -1.53 -12.49
CA ASP A 337 16.51 -2.66 -11.79
C ASP A 337 15.62 -3.22 -10.67
N ALA A 338 14.42 -2.64 -10.47
CA ALA A 338 13.47 -3.02 -9.42
C ALA A 338 13.14 -4.53 -9.36
N PRO A 339 13.00 -5.28 -10.46
CA PRO A 339 12.75 -6.72 -10.38
C PRO A 339 13.77 -7.49 -9.55
N SER A 340 15.05 -7.11 -9.61
CA SER A 340 16.14 -7.79 -8.89
C SER A 340 16.09 -7.63 -7.36
N ILE A 341 15.33 -6.66 -6.87
CA ILE A 341 15.25 -6.32 -5.44
C ILE A 341 14.52 -7.41 -4.66
N TYR A 342 13.50 -8.01 -5.26
CA TYR A 342 12.63 -8.94 -4.56
C TYR A 342 13.34 -10.22 -4.16
N GLU A 343 14.40 -10.61 -4.88
CA GLU A 343 15.29 -11.70 -4.50
C GLU A 343 16.07 -11.40 -3.20
N LYS A 344 16.42 -10.12 -2.96
CA LYS A 344 17.12 -9.70 -1.74
C LYS A 344 16.26 -9.86 -0.48
N PHE A 345 14.95 -9.71 -0.60
CA PHE A 345 14.04 -9.89 0.54
C PHE A 345 13.87 -11.35 0.98
N GLU A 346 14.28 -12.30 0.15
CA GLU A 346 14.33 -13.74 0.47
C GLU A 346 15.66 -14.15 1.11
N SER A 347 16.68 -13.27 1.06
CA SER A 347 17.99 -13.53 1.64
C SER A 347 18.01 -13.29 3.17
N ASP A 348 19.07 -13.78 3.84
CA ASP A 348 19.32 -13.51 5.27
C ASP A 348 19.69 -12.03 5.54
N ASP A 349 20.11 -11.29 4.51
CA ASP A 349 20.49 -9.88 4.60
C ASP A 349 19.41 -8.96 4.02
N LYS A 350 18.23 -9.00 4.64
CA LYS A 350 17.06 -8.22 4.20
C LYS A 350 17.25 -6.74 4.48
N PRO A 351 17.23 -5.87 3.45
CA PRO A 351 17.28 -4.42 3.66
C PRO A 351 16.06 -3.94 4.47
N LEU A 352 16.24 -2.88 5.26
CA LEU A 352 15.12 -2.27 5.99
C LEU A 352 14.15 -1.61 5.00
N SER A 353 14.67 -0.78 4.11
CA SER A 353 13.89 -0.14 3.06
C SER A 353 14.72 0.07 1.79
N ILE A 354 14.06 0.05 0.67
CA ILE A 354 14.63 0.36 -0.64
C ILE A 354 13.82 1.49 -1.27
N VAL A 355 14.54 2.51 -1.76
CA VAL A 355 13.95 3.60 -2.53
C VAL A 355 14.25 3.38 -4.00
N LEU A 356 13.22 3.34 -4.82
CA LEU A 356 13.31 3.32 -6.27
C LEU A 356 13.41 4.74 -6.81
N ARG A 357 14.43 5.00 -7.62
CA ARG A 357 14.65 6.27 -8.31
C ARG A 357 14.21 6.17 -9.76
N TYR A 358 13.48 7.18 -10.23
CA TYR A 358 13.01 7.27 -11.61
C TYR A 358 13.82 8.29 -12.39
N GLU A 359 14.59 7.84 -13.38
CA GLU A 359 15.29 8.70 -14.33
C GLU A 359 14.41 8.93 -15.56
N LEU A 360 13.68 10.01 -15.56
CA LEU A 360 12.77 10.34 -16.65
C LEU A 360 13.45 11.31 -17.61
N THR A 361 14.17 10.79 -18.58
CA THR A 361 14.93 11.55 -19.56
C THR A 361 14.07 12.14 -20.68
N ASN A 362 12.88 11.63 -20.91
CA ASN A 362 11.97 12.10 -21.95
C ASN A 362 10.72 12.73 -21.35
N GLU A 363 10.39 13.94 -21.79
CA GLU A 363 9.05 14.47 -21.57
C GLU A 363 8.04 13.52 -22.25
N PRO A 364 6.99 13.08 -21.52
CA PRO A 364 5.98 12.27 -22.16
C PRO A 364 5.39 13.06 -23.31
N LYS A 365 5.38 12.49 -24.51
CA LYS A 365 4.54 13.02 -25.57
C LYS A 365 3.08 12.75 -25.12
N LEU A 366 2.52 13.70 -24.40
CA LEU A 366 1.09 13.75 -24.07
C LEU A 366 0.25 14.12 -25.32
N ASP A 367 0.89 14.10 -26.49
CA ASP A 367 0.22 14.30 -27.75
C ASP A 367 -0.72 13.14 -28.01
N PHE A 368 -1.97 13.38 -27.65
CA PHE A 368 -3.08 12.68 -28.28
C PHE A 368 -3.16 13.15 -29.74
N GLU A 369 -2.17 12.76 -30.56
CA GLU A 369 -2.39 12.83 -31.98
C GLU A 369 -3.69 12.06 -32.24
N LYS A 370 -4.73 12.80 -32.58
CA LYS A 370 -5.85 12.20 -33.30
C LYS A 370 -5.19 11.53 -34.50
N THR A 371 -4.88 10.26 -34.35
CA THR A 371 -4.57 9.43 -35.49
C THR A 371 -5.79 9.58 -36.37
N ASP A 372 -5.64 10.33 -37.46
CA ASP A 372 -6.63 10.37 -38.53
C ASP A 372 -6.87 8.90 -38.88
N ILE A 373 -7.98 8.38 -38.37
CA ILE A 373 -8.43 7.04 -38.71
C ILE A 373 -8.80 7.15 -40.19
N SER A 374 -7.78 6.96 -41.05
CA SER A 374 -8.04 6.72 -42.46
C SER A 374 -9.02 5.56 -42.49
N THR A 375 -10.22 5.80 -43.00
CA THR A 375 -11.27 4.79 -43.14
C THR A 375 -10.68 3.60 -43.88
N PRO A 376 -10.38 2.49 -43.19
CA PRO A 376 -9.76 1.35 -43.86
C PRO A 376 -10.81 0.70 -44.75
N SER A 377 -10.41 0.29 -45.94
CA SER A 377 -11.24 -0.46 -46.87
C SER A 377 -11.90 -1.64 -46.15
N SER A 378 -13.20 -1.75 -46.25
CA SER A 378 -13.97 -2.80 -45.60
C SER A 378 -13.75 -4.14 -46.29
N ASN A 379 -13.04 -5.05 -45.62
CA ASN A 379 -12.98 -6.46 -46.01
C ASN A 379 -14.27 -7.21 -45.67
N GLY A 380 -15.40 -6.52 -45.55
CA GLY A 380 -16.70 -7.11 -45.18
C GLY A 380 -16.85 -7.44 -43.68
N LYS A 381 -15.81 -7.23 -42.87
CA LYS A 381 -15.89 -7.46 -41.41
C LYS A 381 -16.31 -6.19 -40.68
N ILE A 382 -17.04 -6.38 -39.58
CA ILE A 382 -17.38 -5.28 -38.65
C ILE A 382 -16.15 -4.95 -37.84
N LYS A 383 -15.68 -3.70 -37.86
CA LYS A 383 -14.60 -3.19 -37.08
C LYS A 383 -15.09 -2.67 -35.73
N LEU A 384 -14.52 -3.17 -34.64
CA LEU A 384 -14.94 -2.89 -33.27
C LEU A 384 -13.84 -2.20 -32.49
N GLY A 385 -14.13 -1.06 -31.89
CA GLY A 385 -13.34 -0.47 -30.81
C GLY A 385 -13.97 -0.81 -29.45
N ILE A 386 -13.18 -1.18 -28.48
CA ILE A 386 -13.64 -1.49 -27.12
C ILE A 386 -13.18 -0.40 -26.18
N ILE A 387 -14.10 0.25 -25.47
CA ILE A 387 -13.81 1.23 -24.43
C ILE A 387 -14.15 0.57 -23.08
N GLY A 388 -13.13 0.44 -22.20
CA GLY A 388 -13.25 -0.23 -20.92
C GLY A 388 -12.91 -1.72 -20.99
N ALA A 389 -11.61 -2.03 -20.97
CA ALA A 389 -11.07 -3.39 -20.93
C ALA A 389 -11.04 -3.98 -19.50
N GLY A 390 -12.11 -3.82 -18.73
CA GLY A 390 -12.25 -4.42 -17.41
C GLY A 390 -12.55 -5.93 -17.46
N ASN A 391 -12.72 -6.55 -16.28
CA ASN A 391 -12.94 -8.00 -16.16
C ASN A 391 -14.03 -8.54 -17.09
N PHE A 392 -15.18 -7.85 -17.20
CA PHE A 392 -16.26 -8.30 -18.06
C PHE A 392 -15.87 -8.30 -19.56
N ALA A 393 -15.16 -7.27 -20.00
CA ALA A 393 -14.70 -7.22 -21.39
C ALA A 393 -13.68 -8.33 -21.67
N SER A 394 -12.69 -8.52 -20.77
CA SER A 394 -11.63 -9.51 -20.95
C SER A 394 -12.09 -10.96 -20.74
N THR A 395 -13.02 -11.21 -19.82
CA THR A 395 -13.49 -12.58 -19.53
C THR A 395 -14.65 -13.04 -20.39
N THR A 396 -15.47 -12.12 -20.87
CA THR A 396 -16.71 -12.47 -21.58
C THR A 396 -16.71 -11.97 -23.03
N ILE A 397 -16.49 -10.67 -23.26
CA ILE A 397 -16.64 -10.07 -24.59
C ILE A 397 -15.51 -10.49 -25.54
N LEU A 398 -14.25 -10.32 -25.13
CA LEU A 398 -13.09 -10.63 -25.98
C LEU A 398 -13.01 -12.10 -26.40
N PRO A 399 -13.29 -13.10 -25.54
CA PRO A 399 -13.36 -14.50 -25.96
C PRO A 399 -14.44 -14.74 -27.03
N ILE A 400 -15.64 -14.16 -26.87
CA ILE A 400 -16.73 -14.29 -27.88
C ILE A 400 -16.30 -13.67 -29.22
N LEU A 401 -15.67 -12.49 -29.20
CA LEU A 401 -15.19 -11.82 -30.39
C LEU A 401 -14.06 -12.61 -31.09
N ARG A 402 -13.23 -13.34 -30.33
CA ARG A 402 -12.23 -14.26 -30.87
C ARG A 402 -12.88 -15.40 -31.67
N ASP A 403 -14.01 -15.89 -31.22
CA ASP A 403 -14.76 -16.93 -31.95
C ASP A 403 -15.44 -16.38 -33.22
N LEU A 404 -15.79 -15.09 -33.23
CA LEU A 404 -16.43 -14.38 -34.35
C LEU A 404 -15.42 -13.69 -35.32
N LYS A 405 -14.18 -14.20 -35.40
CA LYS A 405 -13.11 -13.61 -36.23
C LYS A 405 -13.45 -13.48 -37.72
N ARG A 406 -14.44 -14.21 -38.22
CA ARG A 406 -14.90 -14.12 -39.62
C ARG A 406 -15.80 -12.91 -39.85
N GLU A 407 -16.58 -12.52 -38.84
CA GLU A 407 -17.60 -11.48 -38.91
C GLU A 407 -17.10 -10.13 -38.39
N CYS A 408 -16.20 -10.14 -37.38
CA CYS A 408 -15.70 -8.92 -36.77
C CYS A 408 -14.18 -8.94 -36.52
N GLU A 409 -13.63 -7.73 -36.36
CA GLU A 409 -12.23 -7.46 -36.08
C GLU A 409 -12.14 -6.41 -34.99
N VAL A 410 -11.42 -6.70 -33.90
CA VAL A 410 -11.13 -5.69 -32.86
C VAL A 410 -9.95 -4.84 -33.35
N ILE A 411 -10.20 -3.57 -33.60
CA ILE A 411 -9.19 -2.62 -34.14
C ILE A 411 -8.53 -1.78 -33.06
N GLY A 412 -9.06 -1.80 -31.84
CA GLY A 412 -8.47 -1.07 -30.72
C GLY A 412 -9.20 -1.33 -29.43
N VAL A 413 -8.46 -1.25 -28.35
CA VAL A 413 -8.94 -1.36 -26.96
C VAL A 413 -8.43 -0.16 -26.19
N ALA A 414 -9.28 0.47 -25.39
CA ALA A 414 -8.91 1.60 -24.55
C ALA A 414 -9.34 1.34 -23.10
N SER A 415 -8.49 1.68 -22.14
CA SER A 415 -8.79 1.66 -20.70
C SER A 415 -8.22 2.88 -20.02
N SER A 416 -8.81 3.31 -18.90
CA SER A 416 -8.37 4.48 -18.16
C SER A 416 -6.98 4.30 -17.54
N GLY A 417 -6.65 3.10 -17.07
CA GLY A 417 -5.37 2.79 -16.42
C GLY A 417 -4.27 2.27 -17.35
N GLY A 418 -4.57 2.06 -18.64
CA GLY A 418 -3.61 1.53 -19.63
C GLY A 418 -3.37 0.02 -19.50
N LEU A 419 -3.03 -0.50 -18.32
CA LEU A 419 -2.64 -1.89 -18.08
C LEU A 419 -3.64 -2.92 -18.61
N SER A 420 -4.95 -2.70 -18.41
CA SER A 420 -5.99 -3.62 -18.88
C SER A 420 -6.20 -3.58 -20.40
N ALA A 421 -5.61 -2.65 -21.11
CA ALA A 421 -5.63 -2.60 -22.56
C ALA A 421 -4.47 -3.37 -23.20
N GLU A 422 -3.38 -3.62 -22.45
CA GLU A 422 -2.21 -4.39 -22.88
C GLU A 422 -2.41 -5.92 -22.74
N VAL A 423 -3.27 -6.36 -21.82
CA VAL A 423 -3.61 -7.78 -21.60
C VAL A 423 -4.61 -8.30 -22.64
#